data_d6dff8c500fe8cbe4e54e131c4177fdf
#
_entry.id   d6dff8c500fe8cbe4e54e131c4177fdf
#
_cell.length_a   1.000
_cell.length_b   1.000
_cell.length_c   1.000
_cell.angle_alpha   90.00
_cell.angle_beta   90.00
_cell.angle_gamma   90.00
#
_symmetry.space_group_name_H-M   'P 1'
#
loop_
_entity.id
_entity.type
_entity.pdbx_description
1 polymer ?
#
loop_
_entity_poly.entity_id
_entity_poly.type
_entity_poly.pdbx_seq_one_letter_code
_entity_poly.pdbx_strand_id
1 'polypeptide(L)'
;MNAERCLQILREIKDIAFATVDDNGMPQIRIIDIMIAEKEIIYFCTARGKDFYHQLLKNNNVAITGMNQNYQMIRLSGRARKLEEQKKWIDRIFAENKSMNDVYPGDSRYVLEAFCIDNGEVEFFDLGQTPIVRESFRLGESKLQKKGFEISDDCIQCGKCERVCPQKCIEHFHINQTHCLHCGLCMEECPVQAIQKRGE
;
A
#
# COMPACT_ATOMS: atom_id res chain seq x y z
N MET A 1 10.80 -2.99 9.92
CA MET A 1 9.43 -2.45 9.75
C MET A 1 8.43 -3.58 10.02
N ASN A 2 7.14 -3.30 10.26
CA ASN A 2 6.06 -4.29 10.27
C ASN A 2 4.77 -3.68 9.70
N ALA A 3 3.75 -4.51 9.45
CA ALA A 3 2.49 -4.08 8.85
C ALA A 3 1.81 -2.98 9.69
N GLU A 4 1.69 -3.17 11.00
CA GLU A 4 1.04 -2.21 11.90
C GLU A 4 1.71 -0.83 11.85
N ARG A 5 3.06 -0.78 11.87
CA ARG A 5 3.79 0.50 11.77
C ARG A 5 3.57 1.19 10.42
N CYS A 6 3.48 0.43 9.33
CA CYS A 6 3.15 0.99 8.01
C CYS A 6 1.77 1.67 8.02
N LEU A 7 0.76 1.02 8.63
CA LEU A 7 -0.58 1.61 8.72
C LEU A 7 -0.62 2.83 9.63
N GLN A 8 0.17 2.85 10.70
CA GLN A 8 0.32 4.03 11.55
C GLN A 8 0.96 5.21 10.79
N ILE A 9 1.97 4.95 9.94
CA ILE A 9 2.56 5.99 9.07
C ILE A 9 1.50 6.58 8.13
N LEU A 10 0.64 5.76 7.51
CA LEU A 10 -0.49 6.26 6.70
C LEU A 10 -1.42 7.16 7.53
N ARG A 11 -1.71 6.77 8.77
CA ARG A 11 -2.52 7.58 9.70
C ARG A 11 -1.83 8.91 10.08
N GLU A 12 -0.51 8.90 10.27
CA GLU A 12 0.29 10.11 10.58
C GLU A 12 0.33 11.08 9.39
N ILE A 13 0.41 10.55 8.15
CA ILE A 13 0.36 11.35 6.90
C ILE A 13 -1.01 12.02 6.75
N LYS A 14 -2.09 11.37 7.12
CA LYS A 14 -3.51 11.76 6.97
C LYS A 14 -3.98 11.77 5.52
N ASP A 15 -3.56 12.78 4.74
CA ASP A 15 -3.98 13.04 3.36
C ASP A 15 -3.45 11.94 2.41
N ILE A 16 -4.20 10.88 2.24
CA ILE A 16 -3.81 9.68 1.50
C ILE A 16 -4.48 9.63 0.13
N ALA A 17 -3.70 9.38 -0.91
CA ALA A 17 -4.22 9.06 -2.23
C ALA A 17 -4.92 7.69 -2.19
N PHE A 18 -6.21 7.67 -2.50
CA PHE A 18 -7.07 6.49 -2.43
C PHE A 18 -7.72 6.21 -3.78
N ALA A 19 -7.41 5.07 -4.37
CA ALA A 19 -7.93 4.62 -5.65
C ALA A 19 -9.01 3.56 -5.50
N THR A 20 -10.03 3.66 -6.35
CA THR A 20 -11.11 2.70 -6.57
C THR A 20 -11.33 2.54 -8.06
N VAL A 21 -12.25 1.67 -8.45
CA VAL A 21 -12.64 1.46 -9.85
C VAL A 21 -14.12 1.79 -9.99
N ASP A 22 -14.49 2.56 -11.00
CA ASP A 22 -15.89 2.90 -11.28
C ASP A 22 -16.61 1.77 -12.06
N ASP A 23 -17.86 2.02 -12.40
CA ASP A 23 -18.74 1.07 -13.10
C ASP A 23 -18.27 0.69 -14.51
N ASN A 24 -17.44 1.53 -15.12
CA ASN A 24 -16.87 1.33 -16.45
C ASN A 24 -15.48 0.66 -16.41
N GLY A 25 -15.01 0.32 -15.20
CA GLY A 25 -13.67 -0.24 -15.01
C GLY A 25 -12.57 0.84 -14.99
N MET A 26 -12.92 2.12 -14.95
CA MET A 26 -11.95 3.21 -14.94
C MET A 26 -11.46 3.49 -13.51
N PRO A 27 -10.14 3.66 -13.32
CA PRO A 27 -9.59 4.00 -12.02
C PRO A 27 -10.01 5.42 -11.61
N GLN A 28 -10.43 5.56 -10.37
CA GLN A 28 -10.81 6.82 -9.74
C GLN A 28 -9.90 7.07 -8.55
N ILE A 29 -9.40 8.31 -8.40
CA ILE A 29 -8.50 8.67 -7.30
C ILE A 29 -8.98 9.92 -6.57
N ARG A 30 -8.83 9.95 -5.25
CA ARG A 30 -9.11 11.10 -4.38
C ARG A 30 -8.20 11.09 -3.19
N ILE A 31 -8.13 12.21 -2.48
CA ILE A 31 -7.49 12.28 -1.17
C ILE A 31 -8.55 12.03 -0.11
N ILE A 32 -8.25 11.15 0.83
CA ILE A 32 -9.06 10.93 2.04
C ILE A 32 -8.15 10.75 3.25
N ASP A 33 -8.72 10.99 4.43
CA ASP A 33 -8.02 10.77 5.70
C ASP A 33 -8.20 9.34 6.18
N ILE A 34 -7.12 8.73 6.65
CA ILE A 34 -7.20 7.53 7.49
C ILE A 34 -7.62 7.98 8.89
N MET A 35 -8.79 7.57 9.35
CA MET A 35 -9.38 8.04 10.60
C MET A 35 -8.85 7.32 11.83
N ILE A 36 -8.53 6.02 11.71
CA ILE A 36 -7.97 5.19 12.79
C ILE A 36 -7.05 4.16 12.14
N ALA A 37 -5.94 3.82 12.82
CA ALA A 37 -5.06 2.71 12.46
C ALA A 37 -4.69 1.94 13.74
N GLU A 38 -5.12 0.69 13.83
CA GLU A 38 -4.85 -0.17 14.98
C GLU A 38 -4.92 -1.65 14.60
N LYS A 39 -4.10 -2.50 15.24
CA LYS A 39 -4.15 -3.96 15.08
C LYS A 39 -4.12 -4.43 13.62
N GLU A 40 -3.26 -3.82 12.82
CA GLU A 40 -3.13 -4.09 11.37
C GLU A 40 -4.41 -3.82 10.57
N ILE A 41 -5.28 -2.92 11.04
CA ILE A 41 -6.50 -2.49 10.37
C ILE A 41 -6.48 -0.97 10.26
N ILE A 42 -6.89 -0.44 9.10
CA ILE A 42 -7.21 0.97 8.94
C ILE A 42 -8.70 1.19 8.76
N TYR A 43 -9.16 2.34 9.28
CA TYR A 43 -10.56 2.72 9.23
C TYR A 43 -10.69 4.11 8.60
N PHE A 44 -11.72 4.26 7.78
CA PHE A 44 -12.05 5.50 7.10
C PHE A 44 -13.57 5.62 6.98
N CYS A 45 -14.06 6.79 6.58
CA CYS A 45 -15.48 6.97 6.33
C CYS A 45 -15.72 7.81 5.07
N THR A 46 -16.92 7.66 4.51
CA THR A 46 -17.39 8.46 3.38
C THR A 46 -18.91 8.63 3.44
N ALA A 47 -19.42 9.72 2.82
CA ALA A 47 -20.85 9.97 2.78
C ALA A 47 -21.57 9.11 1.73
N ARG A 48 -22.76 8.63 2.06
CA ARG A 48 -23.58 7.75 1.21
C ARG A 48 -23.91 8.32 -0.18
N GLY A 49 -23.95 9.63 -0.34
CA GLY A 49 -24.24 10.29 -1.62
C GLY A 49 -23.05 10.46 -2.56
N LYS A 50 -21.85 9.98 -2.19
CA LYS A 50 -20.63 10.11 -3.02
C LYS A 50 -20.46 8.92 -3.94
N ASP A 51 -19.94 9.14 -5.16
CA ASP A 51 -19.54 8.08 -6.09
C ASP A 51 -18.57 7.11 -5.44
N PHE A 52 -17.66 7.63 -4.62
CA PHE A 52 -16.71 6.82 -3.85
C PHE A 52 -17.40 5.75 -2.99
N TYR A 53 -18.51 6.10 -2.33
CA TYR A 53 -19.30 5.16 -1.54
C TYR A 53 -19.86 4.02 -2.43
N HIS A 54 -20.45 4.38 -3.57
CA HIS A 54 -21.04 3.41 -4.50
C HIS A 54 -19.97 2.51 -5.12
N GLN A 55 -18.81 3.08 -5.46
CA GLN A 55 -17.66 2.30 -5.97
C GLN A 55 -17.20 1.24 -4.95
N LEU A 56 -17.07 1.60 -3.66
CA LEU A 56 -16.70 0.67 -2.60
C LEU A 56 -17.69 -0.47 -2.40
N LEU A 57 -18.97 -0.21 -2.57
CA LEU A 57 -20.02 -1.24 -2.44
C LEU A 57 -20.02 -2.20 -3.65
N LYS A 58 -19.73 -1.70 -4.85
CA LYS A 58 -19.79 -2.46 -6.08
C LYS A 58 -18.49 -3.23 -6.34
N ASN A 59 -17.36 -2.58 -6.15
CA ASN A 59 -16.03 -3.17 -6.27
C ASN A 59 -15.19 -2.73 -5.08
N ASN A 60 -15.00 -3.63 -4.15
CA ASN A 60 -14.30 -3.34 -2.91
C ASN A 60 -12.77 -3.40 -3.00
N ASN A 61 -12.21 -3.69 -4.18
CA ASN A 61 -10.76 -3.62 -4.40
C ASN A 61 -10.31 -2.15 -4.36
N VAL A 62 -9.28 -1.89 -3.57
CA VAL A 62 -8.76 -0.54 -3.35
C VAL A 62 -7.23 -0.54 -3.40
N ALA A 63 -6.67 0.59 -3.81
CA ALA A 63 -5.25 0.86 -3.69
C ALA A 63 -5.05 2.23 -3.05
N ILE A 64 -4.18 2.31 -2.07
CA ILE A 64 -3.87 3.55 -1.37
C ILE A 64 -2.37 3.78 -1.28
N THR A 65 -1.96 5.03 -1.23
CA THR A 65 -0.56 5.39 -1.02
C THR A 65 -0.42 6.74 -0.34
N GLY A 66 0.63 6.85 0.46
CA GLY A 66 1.08 8.09 1.07
C GLY A 66 2.59 8.07 1.26
N MET A 67 3.20 9.24 1.25
CA MET A 67 4.62 9.43 1.50
C MET A 67 4.82 10.53 2.55
N ASN A 68 5.61 10.24 3.57
CA ASN A 68 5.94 11.23 4.58
C ASN A 68 7.14 12.11 4.16
N GLN A 69 7.47 13.11 4.98
CA GLN A 69 8.57 14.03 4.72
C GLN A 69 9.96 13.38 4.72
N ASN A 70 10.09 12.17 5.26
CA ASN A 70 11.33 11.38 5.28
C ASN A 70 11.47 10.47 4.06
N TYR A 71 10.66 10.68 3.02
CA TYR A 71 10.62 9.85 1.81
C TYR A 71 10.26 8.38 2.06
N GLN A 72 9.58 8.10 3.17
CA GLN A 72 9.01 6.79 3.46
C GLN A 72 7.62 6.72 2.82
N MET A 73 7.48 5.89 1.83
CA MET A 73 6.24 5.65 1.10
C MET A 73 5.61 4.34 1.55
N ILE A 74 4.32 4.39 1.85
CA ILE A 74 3.50 3.20 2.08
C ILE A 74 2.54 3.05 0.90
N ARG A 75 2.46 1.85 0.36
CA ARG A 75 1.39 1.44 -0.57
C ARG A 75 0.63 0.28 0.04
N LEU A 76 -0.69 0.32 -0.05
CA LEU A 76 -1.54 -0.79 0.36
C LEU A 76 -2.49 -1.11 -0.80
N SER A 77 -2.55 -2.38 -1.17
CA SER A 77 -3.57 -2.93 -2.07
C SER A 77 -4.37 -3.95 -1.30
N GLY A 78 -5.69 -3.79 -1.26
CA GLY A 78 -6.53 -4.64 -0.44
C GLY A 78 -8.01 -4.53 -0.77
N ARG A 79 -8.83 -4.98 0.16
CA ARG A 79 -10.29 -4.91 0.04
C ARG A 79 -10.88 -4.09 1.16
N ALA A 80 -11.68 -3.09 0.79
CA ALA A 80 -12.47 -2.32 1.73
C ALA A 80 -13.71 -3.12 2.14
N ARG A 81 -14.02 -3.11 3.43
CA ARG A 81 -15.22 -3.73 3.98
C ARG A 81 -16.01 -2.70 4.77
N LYS A 82 -17.31 -2.58 4.44
CA LYS A 82 -18.23 -1.77 5.22
C LYS A 82 -18.41 -2.40 6.62
N LEU A 83 -18.36 -1.57 7.65
CA LEU A 83 -18.55 -2.02 9.03
C LEU A 83 -20.03 -2.21 9.35
N GLU A 84 -20.35 -3.06 10.32
CA GLU A 84 -21.72 -3.23 10.80
C GLU A 84 -22.08 -2.06 11.73
N GLU A 85 -22.10 -2.07 12.92
CA GLU A 85 -22.45 -1.05 13.93
C GLU A 85 -22.10 0.42 13.54
N GLN A 86 -22.65 0.92 12.44
CA GLN A 86 -22.26 2.19 11.80
C GLN A 86 -22.26 3.37 12.76
N LYS A 87 -23.33 3.54 13.57
CA LYS A 87 -23.42 4.64 14.51
C LYS A 87 -22.25 4.65 15.50
N LYS A 88 -21.93 3.50 16.07
CA LYS A 88 -20.83 3.32 17.02
C LYS A 88 -19.46 3.68 16.40
N TRP A 89 -19.24 3.25 15.15
CA TRP A 89 -17.99 3.56 14.46
C TRP A 89 -17.88 5.04 14.08
N ILE A 90 -18.95 5.66 13.61
CA ILE A 90 -18.98 7.10 13.33
C ILE A 90 -18.73 7.89 14.61
N ASP A 91 -19.38 7.56 15.71
CA ASP A 91 -19.17 8.23 17.01
C ASP A 91 -17.71 8.09 17.47
N ARG A 92 -17.11 6.91 17.32
CA ARG A 92 -15.68 6.69 17.62
C ARG A 92 -14.76 7.51 16.72
N ILE A 93 -14.97 7.49 15.40
CA ILE A 93 -14.20 8.28 14.43
C ILE A 93 -14.22 9.75 14.81
N PHE A 94 -15.38 10.31 15.16
CA PHE A 94 -15.54 11.71 15.54
C PHE A 94 -14.91 12.04 16.90
N ALA A 95 -14.89 11.10 17.82
CA ALA A 95 -14.22 11.27 19.11
C ALA A 95 -12.67 11.36 18.94
N GLU A 96 -12.11 10.55 18.03
CA GLU A 96 -10.66 10.52 17.73
C GLU A 96 -10.23 11.59 16.71
N ASN A 97 -11.15 12.17 15.93
CA ASN A 97 -10.90 13.18 14.88
C ASN A 97 -11.81 14.40 15.07
N LYS A 98 -11.54 15.20 16.08
CA LYS A 98 -12.42 16.31 16.53
C LYS A 98 -12.73 17.33 15.45
N SER A 99 -11.82 17.61 14.50
CA SER A 99 -12.03 18.53 13.38
C SER A 99 -13.16 18.09 12.44
N MET A 100 -13.52 16.81 12.44
CA MET A 100 -14.67 16.33 11.69
C MET A 100 -16.01 16.93 12.16
N ASN A 101 -16.09 17.39 13.42
CA ASN A 101 -17.31 18.04 13.94
C ASN A 101 -17.57 19.40 13.30
N ASP A 102 -16.54 20.07 12.77
CA ASP A 102 -16.70 21.33 12.05
C ASP A 102 -17.28 21.11 10.64
N VAL A 103 -16.99 19.94 10.04
CA VAL A 103 -17.47 19.56 8.70
C VAL A 103 -18.87 18.94 8.76
N TYR A 104 -19.14 18.11 9.78
CA TYR A 104 -20.41 17.40 9.97
C TYR A 104 -20.90 17.59 11.42
N PRO A 105 -21.44 18.77 11.75
CA PRO A 105 -21.88 19.07 13.12
C PRO A 105 -23.12 18.25 13.54
N GLY A 106 -23.15 17.87 14.81
CA GLY A 106 -24.29 17.16 15.41
C GLY A 106 -24.62 15.86 14.68
N ASP A 107 -25.90 15.62 14.44
CA ASP A 107 -26.39 14.38 13.82
C ASP A 107 -26.15 14.31 12.31
N SER A 108 -25.69 15.40 11.67
CA SER A 108 -25.33 15.38 10.23
C SER A 108 -24.23 14.39 9.93
N ARG A 109 -23.39 14.03 10.93
CA ARG A 109 -22.36 13.00 10.84
C ARG A 109 -22.87 11.63 10.41
N TYR A 110 -24.14 11.32 10.67
CA TYR A 110 -24.72 10.00 10.35
C TYR A 110 -25.11 9.83 8.87
N VAL A 111 -24.78 10.82 8.01
CA VAL A 111 -24.74 10.63 6.55
C VAL A 111 -23.52 9.84 6.13
N LEU A 112 -22.49 9.81 6.98
CA LEU A 112 -21.27 9.06 6.76
C LEU A 112 -21.43 7.59 7.14
N GLU A 113 -20.71 6.73 6.45
CA GLU A 113 -20.56 5.33 6.79
C GLU A 113 -19.09 4.94 6.88
N ALA A 114 -18.80 4.11 7.85
CA ALA A 114 -17.46 3.65 8.18
C ALA A 114 -17.11 2.36 7.44
N PHE A 115 -15.87 2.30 6.98
CA PHE A 115 -15.25 1.15 6.32
C PHE A 115 -13.93 0.82 6.99
N CYS A 116 -13.45 -0.41 6.79
CA CYS A 116 -12.10 -0.80 7.14
C CYS A 116 -11.39 -1.50 5.98
N ILE A 117 -10.06 -1.58 6.07
CA ILE A 117 -9.22 -2.49 5.28
C ILE A 117 -8.44 -3.33 6.29
N ASP A 118 -8.74 -4.61 6.34
CA ASP A 118 -8.18 -5.62 7.24
C ASP A 118 -7.56 -6.80 6.47
N ASN A 119 -7.58 -6.73 5.14
CA ASN A 119 -7.04 -7.77 4.26
C ASN A 119 -6.38 -7.14 3.04
N GLY A 120 -5.13 -7.54 2.74
CA GLY A 120 -4.39 -7.00 1.62
C GLY A 120 -2.87 -7.18 1.76
N GLU A 121 -2.14 -6.46 0.92
CA GLU A 121 -0.69 -6.37 0.93
C GLU A 121 -0.26 -4.91 1.16
N VAL A 122 0.67 -4.73 2.10
CA VAL A 122 1.31 -3.43 2.39
C VAL A 122 2.76 -3.48 1.94
N GLU A 123 3.18 -2.49 1.17
CA GLU A 123 4.58 -2.28 0.79
C GLU A 123 5.12 -1.02 1.47
N PHE A 124 6.22 -1.17 2.18
CA PHE A 124 7.07 -0.08 2.68
C PHE A 124 8.21 0.15 1.70
N PHE A 125 8.42 1.41 1.32
CA PHE A 125 9.50 1.81 0.43
C PHE A 125 10.14 3.09 0.94
N ASP A 126 11.40 3.01 1.39
CA ASP A 126 12.15 4.11 1.97
C ASP A 126 13.26 4.55 1.01
N LEU A 127 13.08 5.74 0.44
CA LEU A 127 14.06 6.42 -0.42
C LEU A 127 14.98 7.35 0.37
N GLY A 128 14.71 7.57 1.65
CA GLY A 128 15.54 8.39 2.54
C GLY A 128 16.81 7.69 3.00
N GLN A 129 16.96 6.40 2.72
CA GLN A 129 18.12 5.59 3.10
C GLN A 129 18.99 5.23 1.89
N THR A 130 20.29 4.96 2.16
CA THR A 130 21.23 4.43 1.18
C THR A 130 21.97 3.23 1.78
N PRO A 131 21.79 2.02 1.24
CA PRO A 131 20.86 1.66 0.15
C PRO A 131 19.40 1.86 0.53
N ILE A 132 18.52 1.99 -0.49
CA ILE A 132 17.05 2.07 -0.28
C ILE A 132 16.55 0.84 0.46
N VAL A 133 15.40 0.97 1.14
CA VAL A 133 14.75 -0.16 1.81
C VAL A 133 13.37 -0.40 1.24
N ARG A 134 13.09 -1.66 0.89
CA ARG A 134 11.79 -2.14 0.42
C ARG A 134 11.40 -3.40 1.18
N GLU A 135 10.21 -3.42 1.74
CA GLU A 135 9.65 -4.56 2.46
C GLU A 135 8.16 -4.68 2.13
N SER A 136 7.65 -5.91 2.10
CA SER A 136 6.22 -6.18 1.91
C SER A 136 5.67 -7.00 3.06
N PHE A 137 4.48 -6.66 3.50
CA PHE A 137 3.77 -7.31 4.61
C PHE A 137 2.35 -7.67 4.17
N ARG A 138 1.83 -8.77 4.69
CA ARG A 138 0.42 -9.14 4.52
C ARG A 138 -0.44 -8.50 5.59
N LEU A 139 -1.69 -8.21 5.26
CA LEU A 139 -2.77 -7.94 6.19
C LEU A 139 -3.75 -9.11 6.14
N GLY A 140 -4.18 -9.58 7.29
CA GLY A 140 -5.13 -10.68 7.39
C GLY A 140 -4.62 -11.96 6.70
N GLU A 141 -5.50 -12.61 5.94
CA GLU A 141 -5.22 -13.89 5.27
C GLU A 141 -4.70 -13.73 3.83
N SER A 142 -4.36 -12.52 3.39
CA SER A 142 -3.84 -12.28 2.04
C SER A 142 -2.54 -13.04 1.79
N LYS A 143 -2.28 -13.38 0.52
CA LYS A 143 -1.00 -13.95 0.10
C LYS A 143 -0.08 -12.84 -0.35
N LEU A 144 1.16 -12.83 0.17
CA LEU A 144 2.21 -11.95 -0.36
C LEU A 144 2.64 -12.43 -1.75
N GLN A 145 2.63 -11.51 -2.70
CA GLN A 145 3.25 -11.75 -4.00
C GLN A 145 4.77 -11.66 -3.88
N LYS A 146 5.47 -12.64 -4.41
CA LYS A 146 6.93 -12.57 -4.53
C LYS A 146 7.27 -11.55 -5.62
N LYS A 147 7.79 -10.40 -5.22
CA LYS A 147 8.21 -9.33 -6.14
C LYS A 147 9.73 -9.34 -6.33
N GLY A 148 10.20 -8.68 -7.40
CA GLY A 148 11.62 -8.53 -7.72
C GLY A 148 12.11 -9.55 -8.72
N PHE A 149 13.40 -9.88 -8.66
CA PHE A 149 14.07 -10.74 -9.63
C PHE A 149 14.82 -11.85 -8.93
N GLU A 150 15.05 -12.95 -9.65
CA GLU A 150 15.89 -14.06 -9.21
C GLU A 150 16.80 -14.49 -10.34
N ILE A 151 17.94 -15.07 -9.97
CA ILE A 151 18.94 -15.57 -10.92
C ILE A 151 18.79 -17.09 -10.97
N SER A 152 18.58 -17.64 -12.17
CA SER A 152 18.41 -19.08 -12.41
C SER A 152 19.74 -19.82 -12.47
N ASP A 153 19.67 -21.15 -12.50
CA ASP A 153 20.83 -22.04 -12.64
C ASP A 153 21.54 -21.91 -14.01
N ASP A 154 20.91 -21.27 -15.01
CA ASP A 154 21.54 -20.97 -16.31
C ASP A 154 22.60 -19.87 -16.24
N CYS A 155 22.84 -19.29 -15.06
CA CYS A 155 23.80 -18.23 -14.85
C CYS A 155 25.24 -18.66 -15.11
N ILE A 156 25.91 -18.03 -16.05
CA ILE A 156 27.33 -18.27 -16.39
C ILE A 156 28.32 -17.48 -15.51
N GLN A 157 27.85 -16.84 -14.46
CA GLN A 157 28.63 -16.12 -13.47
C GLN A 157 29.52 -15.00 -14.04
N CYS A 158 29.11 -14.33 -15.10
CA CYS A 158 29.86 -13.26 -15.77
C CYS A 158 29.96 -11.95 -14.96
N GLY A 159 29.20 -11.78 -13.89
CA GLY A 159 29.19 -10.61 -13.00
C GLY A 159 28.64 -9.32 -13.63
N LYS A 160 28.03 -9.37 -14.83
CA LYS A 160 27.51 -8.17 -15.49
C LYS A 160 26.37 -7.51 -14.67
N CYS A 161 25.46 -8.30 -14.11
CA CYS A 161 24.34 -7.83 -13.29
C CYS A 161 24.81 -7.08 -12.02
N GLU A 162 25.87 -7.53 -11.38
CA GLU A 162 26.46 -6.86 -10.21
C GLU A 162 27.05 -5.49 -10.58
N ARG A 163 27.74 -5.40 -11.73
CA ARG A 163 28.36 -4.15 -12.20
C ARG A 163 27.34 -3.09 -12.58
N VAL A 164 26.23 -3.47 -13.21
CA VAL A 164 25.22 -2.53 -13.72
C VAL A 164 24.16 -2.15 -12.68
N CYS A 165 24.05 -2.88 -11.57
CA CYS A 165 23.04 -2.62 -10.55
C CYS A 165 23.20 -1.22 -9.92
N PRO A 166 22.21 -0.31 -10.03
CA PRO A 166 22.33 1.04 -9.49
C PRO A 166 22.36 1.07 -7.95
N GLN A 167 21.77 0.08 -7.29
CA GLN A 167 21.78 -0.04 -5.83
C GLN A 167 22.88 -0.93 -5.29
N LYS A 168 23.68 -1.56 -6.18
CA LYS A 168 24.71 -2.53 -5.77
C LYS A 168 24.19 -3.63 -4.84
N CYS A 169 22.94 -4.04 -5.08
CA CYS A 169 22.22 -5.02 -4.26
C CYS A 169 22.34 -6.47 -4.78
N ILE A 170 23.27 -6.73 -5.71
CA ILE A 170 23.56 -8.06 -6.24
C ILE A 170 24.99 -8.41 -5.86
N GLU A 171 25.15 -9.48 -5.10
CA GLU A 171 26.44 -9.98 -4.63
C GLU A 171 26.47 -11.51 -4.72
N HIS A 172 27.56 -12.08 -5.20
CA HIS A 172 27.72 -13.53 -5.35
C HIS A 172 26.51 -14.18 -6.06
N PHE A 173 26.02 -13.51 -7.11
CA PHE A 173 24.85 -13.93 -7.91
C PHE A 173 23.55 -14.04 -7.10
N HIS A 174 23.48 -13.37 -5.95
CA HIS A 174 22.28 -13.25 -5.13
C HIS A 174 21.75 -11.81 -5.13
N ILE A 175 20.44 -11.64 -5.37
CA ILE A 175 19.77 -10.33 -5.34
C ILE A 175 19.18 -10.08 -3.96
N ASN A 176 19.69 -9.09 -3.24
CA ASN A 176 19.09 -8.63 -2.00
C ASN A 176 17.81 -7.85 -2.32
N GLN A 177 16.65 -8.50 -2.12
CA GLN A 177 15.36 -7.93 -2.47
C GLN A 177 15.01 -6.67 -1.65
N THR A 178 15.50 -6.57 -0.41
CA THR A 178 15.26 -5.40 0.46
C THR A 178 15.87 -4.12 -0.11
N HIS A 179 16.96 -4.23 -0.86
CA HIS A 179 17.64 -3.09 -1.45
C HIS A 179 17.42 -2.98 -2.97
N CYS A 180 16.55 -3.83 -3.53
CA CYS A 180 16.28 -3.85 -4.96
C CYS A 180 15.22 -2.82 -5.35
N LEU A 181 15.54 -1.95 -6.33
CA LEU A 181 14.58 -1.00 -6.93
C LEU A 181 13.51 -1.69 -7.78
N HIS A 182 13.70 -2.94 -8.14
CA HIS A 182 12.91 -3.67 -9.15
C HIS A 182 12.93 -3.00 -10.53
N CYS A 183 14.06 -2.35 -10.89
CA CYS A 183 14.18 -1.60 -12.15
C CYS A 183 14.32 -2.48 -13.40
N GLY A 184 14.75 -3.76 -13.25
CA GLY A 184 14.90 -4.70 -14.36
C GLY A 184 16.24 -4.63 -15.11
N LEU A 185 17.10 -3.64 -14.88
CA LEU A 185 18.34 -3.45 -15.63
C LEU A 185 19.23 -4.70 -15.64
N CYS A 186 19.32 -5.40 -14.51
CA CYS A 186 20.10 -6.64 -14.43
C CYS A 186 19.56 -7.75 -15.36
N MET A 187 18.23 -7.81 -15.54
CA MET A 187 17.57 -8.76 -16.44
C MET A 187 17.84 -8.41 -17.91
N GLU A 188 17.70 -7.12 -18.28
CA GLU A 188 17.96 -6.64 -19.65
C GLU A 188 19.43 -6.86 -20.07
N GLU A 189 20.34 -6.66 -19.13
CA GLU A 189 21.79 -6.75 -19.38
C GLU A 189 22.37 -8.18 -19.25
N CYS A 190 21.53 -9.18 -18.91
CA CYS A 190 21.98 -10.56 -18.78
C CYS A 190 22.20 -11.21 -20.14
N PRO A 191 23.44 -11.58 -20.53
CA PRO A 191 23.74 -12.09 -21.87
C PRO A 191 23.12 -13.47 -22.17
N VAL A 192 22.76 -14.21 -21.11
CA VAL A 192 22.16 -15.56 -21.21
C VAL A 192 20.72 -15.60 -20.69
N GLN A 193 20.13 -14.43 -20.39
CA GLN A 193 18.74 -14.30 -19.91
C GLN A 193 18.45 -15.13 -18.64
N ALA A 194 19.45 -15.34 -17.79
CA ALA A 194 19.33 -16.12 -16.56
C ALA A 194 18.67 -15.35 -15.40
N ILE A 195 18.14 -14.14 -15.63
CA ILE A 195 17.44 -13.35 -14.60
C ILE A 195 15.99 -13.19 -15.01
N GLN A 196 15.09 -13.57 -14.12
CA GLN A 196 13.65 -13.56 -14.35
C GLN A 196 12.91 -12.91 -13.19
N LYS A 197 11.66 -12.49 -13.41
CA LYS A 197 10.81 -11.99 -12.33
C LYS A 197 10.40 -13.12 -11.41
N ARG A 198 10.35 -12.82 -10.12
CA ARG A 198 9.89 -13.76 -9.10
C ARG A 198 8.37 -13.91 -9.16
N GLY A 199 7.90 -15.15 -9.15
CA GLY A 199 6.46 -15.46 -9.08
C GLY A 199 5.74 -15.49 -10.43
N GLU A 200 6.48 -15.41 -11.53
CA GLU A 200 6.00 -15.75 -12.88
C GLU A 200 6.19 -17.22 -13.18
#